data_a9be08164c3c05ec49c79a9401738fb9
#
_entry.id   a9be08164c3c05ec49c79a9401738fb9
#
_cell.length_a   1.000
_cell.length_b   1.000
_cell.length_c   1.000
_cell.angle_alpha   90.00
_cell.angle_beta   90.00
_cell.angle_gamma   90.00
#
_symmetry.space_group_name_H-M   'P 1'
#
loop_
_entity.id
_entity.type
_entity.pdbx_description
1 polymer ?
#
loop_
_entity_poly.entity_id
_entity_poly.type
_entity_poly.pdbx_seq_one_letter_code
_entity_poly.pdbx_strand_id
1 'polypeptide(L)'
;HGQRNSIADVADVKVGHSTIEDPGRGLHTGVTVVVPCEGPVFSTRPVAAAHSLNGYGKTCGTVQVAELGYLETPIALTGTMNVGRVADALVENALREEERAGHELPQSVNPVVGETNDGRISRIQDRPVGTQEVLAAIDGASKEFAHGAVGAGRGTVCFGLKGGIGSSSRIVDEGGRAWTVGVLVQTNFGRMPDLMVCGRHMGPQILERITEDTDARAPEKGSVMVVVATDAPLSSRQLGRVIRRATVGLVRCGSYMGHGSGDIFLGFTTGLSMGAEGGKLPVRERVPEESIDAFFRACAEATEEAVLDSLVSAEAATGLDGTVYHSLTEFL
;
A
#
# COMPACT_ATOMS: atom_id res chain seq x y z
N HIS A 1 -10.28 14.76 -7.57
CA HIS A 1 -9.85 14.23 -6.27
C HIS A 1 -11.04 14.12 -5.34
N GLY A 2 -10.99 13.20 -4.34
CA GLY A 2 -11.87 13.25 -3.18
C GLY A 2 -11.49 14.39 -2.22
N GLN A 3 -12.19 14.47 -1.11
CA GLN A 3 -12.05 15.59 -0.17
C GLN A 3 -10.67 15.65 0.51
N ARG A 4 -10.08 14.49 0.83
CA ARG A 4 -8.77 14.33 1.48
C ARG A 4 -7.65 14.07 0.49
N ASN A 5 -8.02 13.74 -0.73
CA ASN A 5 -7.11 13.22 -1.73
C ASN A 5 -6.29 12.02 -1.21
N SER A 6 -6.94 11.08 -0.56
CA SER A 6 -6.33 9.88 0.02
C SER A 6 -7.21 8.64 -0.13
N ILE A 7 -6.65 7.45 0.12
CA ILE A 7 -7.41 6.18 0.12
C ILE A 7 -8.60 6.21 1.08
N ALA A 8 -8.53 7.02 2.15
CA ALA A 8 -9.58 7.16 3.15
C ALA A 8 -10.77 8.04 2.68
N ASP A 9 -10.76 8.55 1.44
CA ASP A 9 -11.94 9.11 0.79
C ASP A 9 -12.94 8.02 0.39
N VAL A 10 -12.47 6.77 0.23
CA VAL A 10 -13.36 5.63 0.05
C VAL A 10 -14.12 5.37 1.34
N ALA A 11 -15.43 5.17 1.23
CA ALA A 11 -16.30 4.95 2.38
C ALA A 11 -15.77 3.81 3.28
N ASP A 12 -15.80 4.01 4.60
CA ASP A 12 -15.42 3.07 5.65
C ASP A 12 -13.93 2.72 5.73
N VAL A 13 -13.11 3.14 4.76
CA VAL A 13 -11.66 2.91 4.77
C VAL A 13 -10.97 3.82 5.78
N LYS A 14 -10.09 3.22 6.59
CA LYS A 14 -9.22 3.91 7.56
C LYS A 14 -7.79 3.39 7.41
N VAL A 15 -6.81 4.23 7.78
CA VAL A 15 -5.39 3.86 7.78
C VAL A 15 -4.78 4.19 9.13
N GLY A 16 -3.94 3.29 9.62
CA GLY A 16 -3.19 3.50 10.85
C GLY A 16 -1.74 3.10 10.71
N HIS A 17 -0.90 3.71 11.54
CA HIS A 17 0.54 3.47 11.55
C HIS A 17 1.02 3.19 12.98
N SER A 18 2.01 2.30 13.08
CA SER A 18 2.90 2.22 14.22
C SER A 18 4.33 2.35 13.73
N THR A 19 5.01 3.42 14.12
CA THR A 19 6.38 3.72 13.71
C THR A 19 7.34 3.39 14.83
N ILE A 20 8.41 2.66 14.52
CA ILE A 20 9.49 2.33 15.44
C ILE A 20 10.69 3.19 15.08
N GLU A 21 11.12 3.99 16.04
CA GLU A 21 12.27 4.87 15.93
C GLU A 21 13.18 4.65 17.12
N ASP A 22 14.31 3.97 16.90
CA ASP A 22 15.37 3.76 17.89
C ASP A 22 16.74 3.91 17.22
N PRO A 23 17.23 5.15 17.09
CA PRO A 23 18.52 5.43 16.43
C PRO A 23 19.70 4.73 17.11
N GLY A 24 19.63 4.52 18.43
CA GLY A 24 20.68 3.83 19.20
C GLY A 24 20.86 2.36 18.77
N ARG A 25 19.80 1.75 18.25
CA ARG A 25 19.81 0.39 17.69
C ARG A 25 19.80 0.36 16.17
N GLY A 26 19.72 1.52 15.50
CA GLY A 26 19.55 1.62 14.06
C GLY A 26 18.19 1.12 13.58
N LEU A 27 17.13 1.34 14.36
CA LEU A 27 15.76 0.92 14.00
C LEU A 27 14.95 2.11 13.48
N HIS A 28 14.54 2.03 12.24
CA HIS A 28 13.75 3.03 11.53
C HIS A 28 12.74 2.31 10.62
N THR A 29 11.68 1.75 11.20
CA THR A 29 10.75 0.85 10.53
C THR A 29 9.34 0.98 11.12
N GLY A 30 8.42 0.10 10.74
CA GLY A 30 7.08 0.08 11.31
C GLY A 30 6.10 -0.76 10.53
N VAL A 31 4.83 -0.54 10.81
CA VAL A 31 3.69 -1.14 10.13
C VAL A 31 2.67 -0.08 9.76
N THR A 32 2.07 -0.23 8.60
CA THR A 32 0.92 0.55 8.13
C THR A 32 -0.23 -0.42 7.89
N VAL A 33 -1.40 -0.14 8.43
CA VAL A 33 -2.58 -1.00 8.26
C VAL A 33 -3.68 -0.23 7.54
N VAL A 34 -4.24 -0.84 6.49
CA VAL A 34 -5.45 -0.37 5.81
C VAL A 34 -6.63 -1.22 6.30
N VAL A 35 -7.54 -0.60 7.02
CA VAL A 35 -8.79 -1.20 7.52
C VAL A 35 -9.86 -1.00 6.45
N PRO A 36 -10.39 -2.09 5.85
CA PRO A 36 -11.22 -2.00 4.64
C PRO A 36 -12.70 -1.77 4.90
N CYS A 37 -13.19 -1.92 6.12
CA CYS A 37 -14.61 -1.82 6.47
C CYS A 37 -14.79 -1.55 7.96
N GLU A 38 -16.00 -1.19 8.37
CA GLU A 38 -16.40 -1.19 9.78
C GLU A 38 -16.71 -2.61 10.26
N GLY A 39 -16.38 -2.88 11.53
CA GLY A 39 -16.56 -4.21 12.16
C GLY A 39 -15.55 -5.26 11.69
N PRO A 40 -15.79 -6.54 12.06
CA PRO A 40 -14.87 -7.63 11.79
C PRO A 40 -14.73 -7.90 10.29
N VAL A 41 -13.50 -7.83 9.80
CA VAL A 41 -13.21 -8.05 8.38
C VAL A 41 -13.47 -9.50 7.96
N PHE A 42 -13.20 -10.46 8.85
CA PHE A 42 -13.43 -11.87 8.60
C PHE A 42 -14.90 -12.19 8.32
N SER A 43 -15.84 -11.66 9.11
CA SER A 43 -17.27 -11.84 8.88
C SER A 43 -17.79 -11.04 7.68
N THR A 44 -17.23 -9.84 7.44
CA THR A 44 -17.67 -8.96 6.34
C THR A 44 -17.19 -9.45 4.99
N ARG A 45 -15.94 -9.92 4.87
CA ARG A 45 -15.32 -10.40 3.62
C ARG A 45 -15.46 -9.42 2.45
N PRO A 46 -14.85 -8.22 2.52
CA PRO A 46 -14.86 -7.30 1.39
C PRO A 46 -14.30 -7.96 0.13
N VAL A 47 -14.97 -7.78 -1.02
CA VAL A 47 -14.49 -8.32 -2.29
C VAL A 47 -13.13 -7.70 -2.64
N ALA A 48 -12.19 -8.56 -3.03
CA ALA A 48 -10.79 -8.16 -3.25
C ALA A 48 -10.17 -8.83 -4.47
N ALA A 49 -8.99 -8.33 -4.85
CA ALA A 49 -8.15 -8.90 -5.89
C ALA A 49 -6.68 -8.68 -5.55
N ALA A 50 -5.82 -9.57 -6.02
CA ALA A 50 -4.37 -9.46 -5.91
C ALA A 50 -3.72 -9.63 -7.29
N HIS A 51 -2.61 -8.94 -7.53
CA HIS A 51 -1.81 -9.08 -8.74
C HIS A 51 -0.33 -8.92 -8.42
N SER A 52 0.46 -9.91 -8.76
CA SER A 52 1.92 -9.81 -8.75
C SER A 52 2.39 -9.47 -10.15
N LEU A 53 2.90 -8.26 -10.36
CA LEU A 53 3.51 -7.87 -11.61
C LEU A 53 4.93 -8.39 -11.70
N ASN A 54 5.69 -8.26 -10.59
CA ASN A 54 7.04 -8.77 -10.43
C ASN A 54 7.17 -9.35 -9.02
N GLY A 55 7.51 -10.63 -8.91
CA GLY A 55 7.29 -11.45 -7.72
C GLY A 55 8.46 -11.53 -6.74
N TYR A 56 9.45 -10.65 -6.79
CA TYR A 56 10.57 -10.66 -5.83
C TYR A 56 10.14 -10.07 -4.46
N GLY A 57 9.13 -10.67 -3.85
CA GLY A 57 8.50 -10.24 -2.59
C GLY A 57 8.14 -11.42 -1.69
N LYS A 58 7.84 -11.15 -0.41
CA LYS A 58 7.51 -12.12 0.64
C LYS A 58 6.11 -11.86 1.20
N THR A 59 5.14 -11.62 0.33
CA THR A 59 3.75 -11.36 0.74
C THR A 59 3.08 -12.58 1.36
N CYS A 60 2.11 -12.35 2.24
CA CYS A 60 1.21 -13.35 2.76
C CYS A 60 -0.22 -13.08 2.30
N GLY A 61 -1.06 -14.11 2.14
CA GLY A 61 -2.48 -14.02 1.84
C GLY A 61 -2.84 -13.77 0.37
N THR A 62 -1.90 -13.39 -0.48
CA THR A 62 -2.17 -13.05 -1.90
C THR A 62 -2.73 -14.22 -2.70
N VAL A 63 -2.37 -15.47 -2.37
CA VAL A 63 -2.89 -16.69 -3.02
C VAL A 63 -4.38 -16.85 -2.77
N GLN A 64 -4.81 -16.71 -1.51
CA GLN A 64 -6.22 -16.80 -1.14
C GLN A 64 -7.04 -15.68 -1.78
N VAL A 65 -6.54 -14.43 -1.72
CA VAL A 65 -7.21 -13.28 -2.34
C VAL A 65 -7.35 -13.46 -3.85
N ALA A 66 -6.33 -13.97 -4.53
CA ALA A 66 -6.37 -14.21 -5.97
C ALA A 66 -7.37 -15.30 -6.36
N GLU A 67 -7.48 -16.36 -5.57
CA GLU A 67 -8.36 -17.51 -5.84
C GLU A 67 -9.80 -17.25 -5.38
N LEU A 68 -9.99 -16.76 -4.15
CA LEU A 68 -11.33 -16.65 -3.55
C LEU A 68 -11.96 -15.26 -3.70
N GLY A 69 -11.16 -14.22 -3.96
CA GLY A 69 -11.64 -12.90 -4.30
C GLY A 69 -12.19 -12.06 -3.15
N TYR A 70 -11.72 -12.28 -1.90
CA TYR A 70 -12.11 -11.47 -0.74
C TYR A 70 -11.00 -11.39 0.31
N LEU A 71 -11.14 -10.44 1.25
CA LEU A 71 -10.27 -10.29 2.43
C LEU A 71 -10.86 -11.01 3.64
N GLU A 72 -9.99 -11.54 4.51
CA GLU A 72 -10.34 -12.08 5.84
C GLU A 72 -9.72 -11.23 6.97
N THR A 73 -8.79 -10.35 6.66
CA THR A 73 -8.13 -9.43 7.61
C THR A 73 -7.97 -8.04 7.01
N PRO A 74 -7.69 -7.01 7.80
CA PRO A 74 -7.08 -5.79 7.29
C PRO A 74 -5.83 -6.10 6.46
N ILE A 75 -5.42 -5.16 5.59
CA ILE A 75 -4.16 -5.26 4.83
C ILE A 75 -3.07 -4.58 5.65
N ALA A 76 -2.02 -5.31 6.03
CA ALA A 76 -0.86 -4.74 6.69
C ALA A 76 0.34 -4.65 5.73
N LEU A 77 1.08 -3.53 5.80
CA LEU A 77 2.33 -3.29 5.09
C LEU A 77 3.46 -3.15 6.11
N THR A 78 4.65 -3.70 5.83
CA THR A 78 5.77 -3.69 6.79
C THR A 78 7.13 -3.86 6.09
N GLY A 79 8.21 -3.92 6.86
CA GLY A 79 9.54 -4.31 6.38
C GLY A 79 9.64 -5.84 6.14
N THR A 80 10.39 -6.25 5.12
CA THR A 80 10.40 -7.62 4.58
C THR A 80 10.58 -8.73 5.61
N MET A 81 11.42 -8.54 6.65
CA MET A 81 11.66 -9.59 7.65
C MET A 81 10.59 -9.70 8.74
N ASN A 82 9.63 -8.77 8.78
CA ASN A 82 8.55 -8.76 9.76
C ASN A 82 7.29 -9.51 9.30
N VAL A 83 7.19 -9.90 8.02
CA VAL A 83 5.96 -10.44 7.40
C VAL A 83 5.32 -11.55 8.23
N GLY A 84 6.08 -12.55 8.68
CA GLY A 84 5.55 -13.67 9.46
C GLY A 84 4.98 -13.24 10.82
N ARG A 85 5.61 -12.26 11.51
CA ARG A 85 5.15 -11.73 12.79
C ARG A 85 3.89 -10.87 12.64
N VAL A 86 3.83 -10.07 11.56
CA VAL A 86 2.67 -9.25 11.24
C VAL A 86 1.49 -10.13 10.80
N ALA A 87 1.75 -11.21 10.07
CA ALA A 87 0.72 -12.17 9.71
C ALA A 87 0.09 -12.85 10.94
N ASP A 88 0.91 -13.29 11.91
CA ASP A 88 0.46 -13.84 13.18
C ASP A 88 -0.41 -12.84 13.96
N ALA A 89 0.03 -11.58 14.03
CA ALA A 89 -0.72 -10.51 14.67
C ALA A 89 -2.09 -10.22 14.03
N LEU A 90 -2.20 -10.33 12.70
CA LEU A 90 -3.48 -10.18 12.00
C LEU A 90 -4.43 -11.35 12.28
N VAL A 91 -3.91 -12.57 12.44
CA VAL A 91 -4.70 -13.72 12.90
C VAL A 91 -5.24 -13.47 14.30
N GLU A 92 -4.39 -13.02 15.23
CA GLU A 92 -4.81 -12.66 16.59
C GLU A 92 -5.89 -11.56 16.57
N ASN A 93 -5.71 -10.53 15.74
CA ASN A 93 -6.71 -9.46 15.61
C ASN A 93 -8.06 -10.00 15.12
N ALA A 94 -8.08 -10.86 14.09
CA ALA A 94 -9.30 -11.43 13.55
C ALA A 94 -10.06 -12.24 14.61
N LEU A 95 -9.36 -13.08 15.39
CA LEU A 95 -9.97 -13.82 16.49
C LEU A 95 -10.58 -12.88 17.56
N ARG A 96 -9.85 -11.83 17.94
CA ARG A 96 -10.32 -10.85 18.93
C ARG A 96 -11.53 -10.05 18.46
N GLU A 97 -11.59 -9.68 17.18
CA GLU A 97 -12.72 -8.95 16.63
C GLU A 97 -13.98 -9.81 16.54
N GLU A 98 -13.86 -11.07 16.09
CA GLU A 98 -14.98 -12.01 16.05
C GLU A 98 -15.52 -12.32 17.46
N GLU A 99 -14.62 -12.53 18.43
CA GLU A 99 -15.02 -12.72 19.85
C GLU A 99 -15.78 -11.50 20.41
N ARG A 100 -15.26 -10.29 20.16
CA ARG A 100 -15.93 -9.04 20.59
C ARG A 100 -17.29 -8.84 19.95
N ALA A 101 -17.45 -9.30 18.70
CA ALA A 101 -18.72 -9.26 17.99
C ALA A 101 -19.71 -10.34 18.44
N GLY A 102 -19.27 -11.30 19.26
CA GLY A 102 -20.09 -12.42 19.72
C GLY A 102 -20.32 -13.49 18.64
N HIS A 103 -19.43 -13.54 17.65
CA HIS A 103 -19.47 -14.54 16.59
C HIS A 103 -18.73 -15.83 16.99
N GLU A 104 -18.96 -16.90 16.25
CA GLU A 104 -18.17 -18.13 16.37
C GLU A 104 -16.72 -17.84 15.87
N LEU A 105 -15.74 -18.33 16.65
CA LEU A 105 -14.33 -18.13 16.29
C LEU A 105 -13.96 -18.92 15.03
N PRO A 106 -13.28 -18.29 14.06
CA PRO A 106 -12.82 -18.96 12.86
C PRO A 106 -11.76 -20.02 13.18
N GLN A 107 -11.81 -21.16 12.46
CA GLN A 107 -10.82 -22.23 12.59
C GLN A 107 -9.62 -22.05 11.65
N SER A 108 -9.71 -21.10 10.73
CA SER A 108 -8.61 -20.67 9.88
C SER A 108 -8.79 -19.22 9.48
N VAL A 109 -7.70 -18.48 9.31
CA VAL A 109 -7.67 -17.09 8.86
C VAL A 109 -6.54 -16.93 7.87
N ASN A 110 -6.79 -16.26 6.75
CA ASN A 110 -5.77 -15.89 5.75
C ASN A 110 -5.37 -14.42 5.93
N PRO A 111 -4.28 -14.13 6.67
CA PRO A 111 -3.83 -12.76 6.87
C PRO A 111 -3.22 -12.20 5.58
N VAL A 112 -3.46 -10.90 5.31
CA VAL A 112 -2.92 -10.23 4.12
C VAL A 112 -1.82 -9.26 4.52
N VAL A 113 -0.58 -9.58 4.15
CA VAL A 113 0.62 -8.77 4.45
C VAL A 113 1.41 -8.49 3.19
N GLY A 114 1.68 -7.20 2.95
CA GLY A 114 2.64 -6.73 1.96
C GLY A 114 3.93 -6.23 2.58
N GLU A 115 5.00 -6.12 1.79
CA GLU A 115 6.29 -5.70 2.31
C GLU A 115 7.16 -4.96 1.30
N THR A 116 8.08 -4.16 1.83
CA THR A 116 9.26 -3.69 1.10
C THR A 116 10.50 -3.80 1.98
N ASN A 117 11.69 -3.78 1.36
CA ASN A 117 12.94 -3.92 2.10
C ASN A 117 13.46 -2.56 2.57
N ASP A 118 13.40 -2.30 3.86
CA ASP A 118 13.87 -1.09 4.54
C ASP A 118 15.32 -1.18 5.08
N GLY A 119 16.08 -2.19 4.66
CA GLY A 119 17.42 -2.50 5.19
C GLY A 119 18.53 -1.49 4.86
N ARG A 120 18.27 -0.48 4.02
CA ARG A 120 19.23 0.62 3.80
C ARG A 120 19.27 1.60 4.98
N ILE A 121 18.11 1.79 5.62
CA ILE A 121 17.94 2.75 6.71
C ILE A 121 17.76 2.05 8.05
N SER A 122 17.16 0.86 8.06
CA SER A 122 16.82 0.13 9.29
C SER A 122 17.58 -1.19 9.42
N ARG A 123 17.95 -1.55 10.63
CA ARG A 123 18.53 -2.85 10.97
C ARG A 123 17.43 -3.93 10.97
N ILE A 124 17.11 -4.44 9.78
CA ILE A 124 15.98 -5.34 9.54
C ILE A 124 16.09 -6.70 10.26
N GLN A 125 17.31 -7.12 10.62
CA GLN A 125 17.58 -8.40 11.29
C GLN A 125 16.98 -8.45 12.70
N ASP A 126 16.76 -7.32 13.34
CA ASP A 126 16.14 -7.23 14.67
C ASP A 126 14.65 -7.57 14.65
N ARG A 127 13.99 -7.46 13.48
CA ARG A 127 12.58 -7.82 13.27
C ARG A 127 11.65 -7.24 14.36
N PRO A 128 11.66 -5.92 14.60
CA PRO A 128 11.04 -5.35 15.79
C PRO A 128 9.51 -5.27 15.73
N VAL A 129 8.91 -5.30 14.52
CA VAL A 129 7.45 -5.22 14.36
C VAL A 129 6.79 -6.54 14.74
N GLY A 130 5.83 -6.50 15.64
CA GLY A 130 5.07 -7.66 16.09
C GLY A 130 3.63 -7.29 16.44
N THR A 131 2.99 -8.12 17.28
CA THR A 131 1.57 -7.98 17.65
C THR A 131 1.24 -6.59 18.21
N GLN A 132 2.06 -6.07 19.11
CA GLN A 132 1.80 -4.78 19.76
C GLN A 132 1.71 -3.65 18.74
N GLU A 133 2.64 -3.59 17.79
CA GLU A 133 2.69 -2.55 16.76
C GLU A 133 1.51 -2.67 15.77
N VAL A 134 1.15 -3.90 15.38
CA VAL A 134 0.02 -4.14 14.48
C VAL A 134 -1.29 -3.74 15.12
N LEU A 135 -1.53 -4.16 16.38
CA LEU A 135 -2.76 -3.80 17.09
C LEU A 135 -2.85 -2.29 17.34
N ALA A 136 -1.73 -1.65 17.72
CA ALA A 136 -1.69 -0.19 17.88
C ALA A 136 -2.00 0.55 16.55
N ALA A 137 -1.53 0.05 15.43
CA ALA A 137 -1.84 0.61 14.11
C ALA A 137 -3.33 0.44 13.76
N ILE A 138 -3.93 -0.72 14.07
CA ILE A 138 -5.37 -0.96 13.85
C ILE A 138 -6.22 -0.07 14.76
N ASP A 139 -5.93 -0.03 16.06
CA ASP A 139 -6.67 0.76 17.04
C ASP A 139 -6.57 2.28 16.77
N GLY A 140 -5.43 2.74 16.23
CA GLY A 140 -5.19 4.13 15.83
C GLY A 140 -5.67 4.49 14.41
N ALA A 141 -6.27 3.55 13.67
CA ALA A 141 -6.67 3.80 12.30
C ALA A 141 -7.76 4.86 12.17
N SER A 142 -7.55 5.83 11.31
CA SER A 142 -8.48 6.94 11.09
C SER A 142 -8.52 7.35 9.61
N LYS A 143 -9.45 8.26 9.27
CA LYS A 143 -9.51 8.87 7.93
C LYS A 143 -8.44 9.91 7.71
N GLU A 144 -7.95 10.53 8.77
CA GLU A 144 -6.81 11.44 8.75
C GLU A 144 -5.57 10.67 9.23
N PHE A 145 -4.60 10.50 8.36
CA PHE A 145 -3.37 9.77 8.66
C PHE A 145 -2.15 10.46 8.04
N ALA A 146 -0.98 10.21 8.60
CA ALA A 146 0.25 10.82 8.12
C ALA A 146 0.78 10.13 6.85
N HIS A 147 1.46 10.89 5.99
CA HIS A 147 2.15 10.41 4.79
C HIS A 147 3.67 10.51 4.96
N GLY A 148 4.44 9.99 4.01
CA GLY A 148 5.90 10.05 4.00
C GLY A 148 6.57 9.00 4.88
N ALA A 149 7.51 9.42 5.68
CA ALA A 149 8.40 8.56 6.47
C ALA A 149 7.75 8.05 7.76
N VAL A 150 6.61 7.37 7.65
CA VAL A 150 5.81 6.85 8.77
C VAL A 150 5.46 5.38 8.59
N GLY A 151 5.21 4.67 9.69
CA GLY A 151 4.82 3.27 9.67
C GLY A 151 5.77 2.42 8.80
N ALA A 152 5.21 1.64 7.88
CA ALA A 152 5.95 0.81 6.93
C ALA A 152 6.85 1.61 5.98
N GLY A 153 6.59 2.91 5.79
CA GLY A 153 7.40 3.80 4.95
C GLY A 153 8.59 4.44 5.66
N ARG A 154 8.77 4.21 6.99
CA ARG A 154 9.81 4.91 7.77
C ARG A 154 11.22 4.65 7.26
N GLY A 155 11.55 3.42 6.86
CA GLY A 155 12.89 3.03 6.41
C GLY A 155 13.05 2.87 4.90
N THR A 156 12.11 3.31 4.07
CA THR A 156 12.11 3.07 2.63
C THR A 156 12.87 4.14 1.82
N VAL A 157 13.36 3.73 0.66
CA VAL A 157 14.10 4.59 -0.30
C VAL A 157 13.46 4.45 -1.67
N CYS A 158 13.09 5.57 -2.31
CA CYS A 158 12.44 5.57 -3.61
C CYS A 158 13.17 6.51 -4.58
N PHE A 159 13.57 6.00 -5.74
CA PHE A 159 14.42 6.70 -6.72
C PHE A 159 15.72 7.28 -6.12
N GLY A 160 16.29 6.61 -5.09
CA GLY A 160 17.49 7.12 -4.40
C GLY A 160 17.22 8.30 -3.46
N LEU A 161 15.99 8.75 -3.34
CA LEU A 161 15.50 9.72 -2.37
C LEU A 161 14.81 9.00 -1.20
N LYS A 162 14.45 9.73 -0.16
CA LYS A 162 13.63 9.17 0.92
C LYS A 162 12.25 8.82 0.38
N GLY A 163 11.88 7.55 0.48
CA GLY A 163 10.55 7.04 0.17
C GLY A 163 9.61 7.08 1.37
N GLY A 164 8.42 6.50 1.23
CA GLY A 164 7.44 6.52 2.30
C GLY A 164 6.10 5.91 1.96
N ILE A 165 5.12 6.25 2.76
CA ILE A 165 3.71 6.03 2.49
C ILE A 165 3.19 7.25 1.72
N GLY A 166 2.50 6.99 0.62
CA GLY A 166 1.80 8.04 -0.11
C GLY A 166 0.38 7.61 -0.45
N SER A 167 -0.48 8.59 -0.69
CA SER A 167 -1.88 8.29 -0.98
C SER A 167 -2.49 9.35 -1.90
N SER A 168 -3.48 8.95 -2.67
CA SER A 168 -4.34 9.88 -3.40
C SER A 168 -5.68 9.25 -3.77
N SER A 169 -6.60 10.04 -4.30
CA SER A 169 -7.91 9.56 -4.73
C SER A 169 -8.40 10.23 -6.00
N ARG A 170 -9.36 9.58 -6.65
CA ARG A 170 -10.12 10.12 -7.80
C ARG A 170 -11.60 9.85 -7.61
N ILE A 171 -12.39 10.84 -8.01
CA ILE A 171 -13.84 10.64 -8.16
C ILE A 171 -14.10 10.21 -9.60
N VAL A 172 -14.80 9.12 -9.77
CA VAL A 172 -15.26 8.58 -11.05
C VAL A 172 -16.76 8.82 -11.14
N ASP A 173 -17.16 9.72 -12.04
CA ASP A 173 -18.57 9.95 -12.34
C ASP A 173 -18.97 9.07 -13.53
N GLU A 174 -19.76 8.06 -13.26
CA GLU A 174 -20.17 7.08 -14.26
C GLU A 174 -21.62 6.64 -14.04
N GLY A 175 -22.42 6.70 -15.11
CA GLY A 175 -23.83 6.33 -15.05
C GLY A 175 -24.68 7.20 -14.11
N GLY A 176 -24.28 8.45 -13.87
CA GLY A 176 -24.95 9.39 -12.97
C GLY A 176 -24.70 9.08 -11.48
N ARG A 177 -23.69 8.29 -11.18
CA ARG A 177 -23.20 7.99 -9.83
C ARG A 177 -21.73 8.37 -9.72
N ALA A 178 -21.36 8.99 -8.60
CA ALA A 178 -19.98 9.29 -8.26
C ALA A 178 -19.42 8.17 -7.39
N TRP A 179 -18.32 7.57 -7.85
CA TRP A 179 -17.57 6.55 -7.13
C TRP A 179 -16.19 7.07 -6.78
N THR A 180 -15.62 6.56 -5.71
CA THR A 180 -14.25 6.91 -5.30
C THR A 180 -13.30 5.78 -5.63
N VAL A 181 -12.14 6.10 -6.22
CA VAL A 181 -10.98 5.22 -6.30
C VAL A 181 -9.87 5.85 -5.47
N GLY A 182 -9.47 5.18 -4.41
CA GLY A 182 -8.38 5.60 -3.54
C GLY A 182 -7.18 4.67 -3.68
N VAL A 183 -5.98 5.23 -3.60
CA VAL A 183 -4.71 4.49 -3.69
C VAL A 183 -3.83 4.85 -2.51
N LEU A 184 -3.20 3.84 -1.91
CA LEU A 184 -2.10 3.97 -0.96
C LEU A 184 -0.91 3.18 -1.48
N VAL A 185 0.29 3.76 -1.39
CA VAL A 185 1.54 3.10 -1.78
C VAL A 185 2.53 3.06 -0.62
N GLN A 186 3.30 1.98 -0.54
CA GLN A 186 4.56 1.90 0.20
C GLN A 186 5.67 1.84 -0.84
N THR A 187 6.44 2.95 -0.98
CA THR A 187 7.42 3.11 -2.04
C THR A 187 8.83 2.76 -1.57
N ASN A 188 9.50 1.86 -2.32
CA ASN A 188 10.89 1.47 -2.08
C ASN A 188 11.51 0.99 -3.39
N PHE A 189 11.39 1.73 -4.48
CA PHE A 189 11.75 1.32 -5.83
C PHE A 189 12.37 2.46 -6.63
N GLY A 190 12.79 2.15 -7.85
CA GLY A 190 13.24 3.12 -8.84
C GLY A 190 14.70 3.50 -8.71
N ARG A 191 15.23 4.05 -9.79
CA ARG A 191 16.59 4.59 -9.88
C ARG A 191 16.50 6.08 -10.09
N MET A 192 17.39 6.84 -9.41
CA MET A 192 17.37 8.30 -9.50
C MET A 192 17.45 8.83 -10.94
N PRO A 193 18.32 8.31 -11.83
CA PRO A 193 18.37 8.80 -13.20
C PRO A 193 17.05 8.72 -13.97
N ASP A 194 16.15 7.82 -13.55
CA ASP A 194 14.91 7.53 -14.28
C ASP A 194 13.72 8.33 -13.73
N LEU A 195 13.88 9.08 -12.62
CA LEU A 195 12.77 9.76 -11.94
C LEU A 195 12.09 10.80 -12.82
N MET A 196 10.78 10.61 -12.96
CA MET A 196 9.87 11.54 -13.62
C MET A 196 8.94 12.18 -12.59
N VAL A 197 8.79 13.49 -12.62
CA VAL A 197 7.88 14.27 -11.76
C VAL A 197 6.96 15.09 -12.66
N CYS A 198 5.66 14.79 -12.63
CA CYS A 198 4.66 15.48 -13.46
C CYS A 198 5.07 15.57 -14.95
N GLY A 199 5.58 14.48 -15.51
CA GLY A 199 6.03 14.40 -16.91
C GLY A 199 7.39 15.07 -17.20
N ARG A 200 8.09 15.59 -16.18
CA ARG A 200 9.44 16.15 -16.33
C ARG A 200 10.49 15.12 -15.88
N HIS A 201 11.53 14.92 -16.68
CA HIS A 201 12.65 14.06 -16.33
C HIS A 201 13.57 14.79 -15.33
N MET A 202 13.27 14.64 -14.04
CA MET A 202 13.97 15.33 -12.95
C MET A 202 15.21 14.61 -12.47
N GLY A 203 15.29 13.29 -12.66
CA GLY A 203 16.36 12.46 -12.12
C GLY A 203 17.78 12.94 -12.43
N PRO A 204 18.17 13.26 -13.70
CA PRO A 204 19.48 13.77 -14.03
C PRO A 204 19.83 15.08 -13.32
N GLN A 205 18.87 16.01 -13.24
CA GLN A 205 19.08 17.32 -12.58
C GLN A 205 19.30 17.18 -11.06
N ILE A 206 18.58 16.24 -10.44
CA ILE A 206 18.77 15.93 -9.01
C ILE A 206 20.14 15.30 -8.79
N LEU A 207 20.53 14.36 -9.65
CA LEU A 207 21.81 13.66 -9.55
C LEU A 207 23.01 14.63 -9.67
N GLU A 208 22.92 15.67 -10.51
CA GLU A 208 23.96 16.70 -10.61
C GLU A 208 24.09 17.56 -9.33
N ARG A 209 23.02 17.68 -8.55
CA ARG A 209 23.02 18.46 -7.29
C ARG A 209 23.43 17.66 -6.07
N ILE A 210 23.34 16.33 -6.13
CA ILE A 210 23.80 15.43 -5.07
C ILE A 210 25.25 15.08 -5.36
N THR A 211 26.16 15.58 -4.50
CA THR A 211 27.63 15.40 -4.67
C THR A 211 28.13 14.06 -4.14
N GLU A 212 27.28 13.28 -3.51
CA GLU A 212 27.60 11.95 -3.00
C GLU A 212 27.57 10.91 -4.12
N ASP A 213 28.47 9.92 -4.05
CA ASP A 213 28.59 8.84 -5.03
C ASP A 213 27.36 7.89 -4.93
N THR A 214 26.26 8.33 -5.52
CA THR A 214 25.09 7.47 -5.68
C THR A 214 25.39 6.49 -6.82
N ASP A 215 25.31 5.18 -6.56
CA ASP A 215 25.49 4.16 -7.59
C ASP A 215 24.35 4.20 -8.65
N ALA A 216 24.38 5.29 -9.44
CA ALA A 216 23.41 5.57 -10.50
C ALA A 216 23.39 4.49 -11.60
N ARG A 217 24.38 3.58 -11.61
CA ARG A 217 24.51 2.47 -12.56
C ARG A 217 23.99 1.14 -12.01
N ALA A 218 23.74 1.06 -10.70
CA ALA A 218 23.19 -0.16 -10.11
C ALA A 218 21.85 -0.53 -10.77
N PRO A 219 21.58 -1.82 -10.99
CA PRO A 219 20.28 -2.25 -11.48
C PRO A 219 19.19 -1.88 -10.47
N GLU A 220 17.98 -1.64 -10.96
CA GLU A 220 16.83 -1.39 -10.10
C GLU A 220 16.61 -2.61 -9.18
N LYS A 221 16.73 -2.38 -7.90
CA LYS A 221 16.41 -3.33 -6.83
C LYS A 221 15.49 -2.61 -5.87
N GLY A 222 14.30 -3.10 -5.75
CA GLY A 222 13.35 -2.43 -4.88
C GLY A 222 12.09 -3.24 -4.72
N SER A 223 11.04 -2.57 -4.30
CA SER A 223 9.71 -3.12 -4.22
C SER A 223 8.69 -2.00 -4.04
N VAL A 224 7.48 -2.26 -4.45
CA VAL A 224 6.35 -1.37 -4.18
C VAL A 224 5.12 -2.18 -3.83
N MET A 225 4.45 -1.78 -2.76
CA MET A 225 3.10 -2.22 -2.48
C MET A 225 2.13 -1.14 -2.92
N VAL A 226 1.13 -1.51 -3.70
CA VAL A 226 0.01 -0.62 -4.07
C VAL A 226 -1.27 -1.23 -3.56
N VAL A 227 -2.00 -0.48 -2.74
CA VAL A 227 -3.34 -0.84 -2.26
C VAL A 227 -4.35 0.10 -2.91
N VAL A 228 -5.30 -0.47 -3.63
CA VAL A 228 -6.38 0.25 -4.31
C VAL A 228 -7.71 -0.06 -3.63
N ALA A 229 -8.41 0.96 -3.17
CA ALA A 229 -9.76 0.83 -2.63
C ALA A 229 -10.78 1.53 -3.54
N THR A 230 -12.01 1.05 -3.54
CA THR A 230 -13.15 1.74 -4.18
C THR A 230 -14.44 1.43 -3.45
N ASP A 231 -15.41 2.32 -3.53
CA ASP A 231 -16.79 2.08 -3.10
C ASP A 231 -17.70 1.59 -4.26
N ALA A 232 -17.15 1.50 -5.47
CA ALA A 232 -17.86 0.96 -6.62
C ALA A 232 -18.06 -0.56 -6.49
N PRO A 233 -19.25 -1.11 -6.83
CA PRO A 233 -19.56 -2.53 -6.70
C PRO A 233 -18.90 -3.36 -7.81
N LEU A 234 -17.56 -3.42 -7.79
CA LEU A 234 -16.74 -4.18 -8.72
C LEU A 234 -16.62 -5.65 -8.27
N SER A 235 -16.76 -6.58 -9.20
CA SER A 235 -16.39 -7.98 -8.96
C SER A 235 -14.86 -8.11 -8.77
N SER A 236 -14.39 -9.20 -8.14
CA SER A 236 -12.97 -9.49 -7.99
C SER A 236 -12.24 -9.47 -9.34
N ARG A 237 -12.85 -10.01 -10.41
CA ARG A 237 -12.31 -9.97 -11.77
C ARG A 237 -12.16 -8.54 -12.32
N GLN A 238 -13.18 -7.68 -12.16
CA GLN A 238 -13.12 -6.27 -12.58
C GLN A 238 -12.07 -5.52 -11.76
N LEU A 239 -12.07 -5.69 -10.44
CA LEU A 239 -11.10 -5.09 -9.55
C LEU A 239 -9.66 -5.52 -9.91
N GLY A 240 -9.45 -6.81 -10.24
CA GLY A 240 -8.17 -7.32 -10.74
C GLY A 240 -7.71 -6.64 -12.03
N ARG A 241 -8.64 -6.22 -12.90
CA ARG A 241 -8.31 -5.41 -14.09
C ARG A 241 -7.93 -3.97 -13.71
N VAL A 242 -8.62 -3.39 -12.72
CA VAL A 242 -8.35 -2.01 -12.26
C VAL A 242 -6.98 -1.92 -11.62
N ILE A 243 -6.65 -2.79 -10.64
CA ILE A 243 -5.38 -2.71 -9.90
C ILE A 243 -4.15 -2.88 -10.80
N ARG A 244 -4.26 -3.62 -11.91
CA ARG A 244 -3.17 -3.72 -12.89
C ARG A 244 -2.80 -2.38 -13.52
N ARG A 245 -3.69 -1.37 -13.51
CA ARG A 245 -3.42 -0.04 -14.05
C ARG A 245 -2.52 0.80 -13.13
N ALA A 246 -2.29 0.35 -11.90
CA ALA A 246 -1.24 0.92 -11.04
C ALA A 246 0.13 0.89 -11.75
N THR A 247 0.41 -0.13 -12.56
CA THR A 247 1.61 -0.19 -13.42
C THR A 247 1.82 1.08 -14.24
N VAL A 248 0.75 1.65 -14.80
CA VAL A 248 0.84 2.87 -15.63
C VAL A 248 1.30 4.05 -14.77
N GLY A 249 0.78 4.20 -13.54
CA GLY A 249 1.21 5.24 -12.60
C GLY A 249 2.68 5.10 -12.23
N LEU A 250 3.15 3.88 -11.93
CA LEU A 250 4.56 3.61 -11.63
C LEU A 250 5.49 3.95 -12.82
N VAL A 251 5.10 3.58 -14.05
CA VAL A 251 5.84 3.90 -15.27
C VAL A 251 5.91 5.41 -15.50
N ARG A 252 4.84 6.16 -15.23
CA ARG A 252 4.84 7.62 -15.34
C ARG A 252 5.79 8.30 -14.36
N CYS A 253 6.09 7.65 -13.23
CA CYS A 253 7.13 8.12 -12.31
C CYS A 253 8.56 7.70 -12.73
N GLY A 254 8.71 6.86 -13.78
CA GLY A 254 10.00 6.44 -14.31
C GLY A 254 10.43 5.01 -13.94
N SER A 255 9.59 4.23 -13.26
CA SER A 255 9.91 2.83 -12.96
C SER A 255 9.74 1.95 -14.20
N TYR A 256 10.68 1.04 -14.41
CA TYR A 256 10.57 -0.05 -15.38
C TYR A 256 10.42 -1.43 -14.71
N MET A 257 10.27 -1.44 -13.37
CA MET A 257 10.03 -2.64 -12.55
C MET A 257 11.08 -3.73 -12.82
N GLY A 258 12.33 -3.43 -12.42
CA GLY A 258 13.51 -4.26 -12.69
C GLY A 258 13.43 -5.65 -12.07
N HIS A 259 14.26 -6.57 -12.58
CA HIS A 259 14.26 -7.99 -12.18
C HIS A 259 14.29 -8.25 -10.67
N GLY A 260 14.98 -7.41 -9.90
CA GLY A 260 15.09 -7.54 -8.44
C GLY A 260 13.97 -6.86 -7.64
N SER A 261 12.92 -6.38 -8.30
CA SER A 261 11.80 -5.67 -7.67
C SER A 261 10.65 -6.61 -7.30
N GLY A 262 9.96 -6.31 -6.20
CA GLY A 262 8.71 -6.93 -5.80
C GLY A 262 7.56 -5.94 -5.97
N ASP A 263 6.85 -6.01 -7.10
CA ASP A 263 5.80 -5.07 -7.46
C ASP A 263 4.45 -5.78 -7.34
N ILE A 264 3.76 -5.54 -6.21
CA ILE A 264 2.56 -6.30 -5.84
C ILE A 264 1.43 -5.34 -5.55
N PHE A 265 0.29 -5.62 -6.17
CA PHE A 265 -0.91 -4.80 -6.11
C PHE A 265 -2.03 -5.57 -5.43
N LEU A 266 -2.64 -4.95 -4.46
CA LEU A 266 -3.83 -5.41 -3.76
C LEU A 266 -4.97 -4.45 -4.04
N GLY A 267 -6.19 -4.94 -4.10
CA GLY A 267 -7.35 -4.07 -4.20
C GLY A 267 -8.55 -4.68 -3.50
N PHE A 268 -9.45 -3.81 -3.03
CA PHE A 268 -10.71 -4.21 -2.45
C PHE A 268 -11.81 -3.19 -2.74
N THR A 269 -13.05 -3.63 -2.59
CA THR A 269 -14.19 -2.71 -2.66
C THR A 269 -15.02 -2.78 -1.39
N THR A 270 -15.45 -1.60 -0.91
CA THR A 270 -16.45 -1.48 0.16
C THR A 270 -17.87 -1.59 -0.38
N GLY A 271 -18.04 -1.50 -1.70
CA GLY A 271 -19.34 -1.62 -2.38
C GLY A 271 -19.90 -3.04 -2.44
N LEU A 272 -19.07 -4.08 -2.26
CA LEU A 272 -19.45 -5.49 -2.26
C LEU A 272 -18.72 -6.26 -1.16
N SER A 273 -19.44 -7.18 -0.51
CA SER A 273 -18.88 -8.10 0.47
C SER A 273 -19.45 -9.50 0.25
N MET A 274 -18.69 -10.53 0.64
CA MET A 274 -19.13 -11.93 0.51
C MET A 274 -19.87 -12.43 1.74
N GLY A 275 -19.78 -11.74 2.89
CA GLY A 275 -20.41 -12.12 4.16
C GLY A 275 -19.94 -13.49 4.68
N ALA A 276 -19.74 -13.64 5.98
CA ALA A 276 -19.44 -14.96 6.57
C ALA A 276 -20.70 -15.80 6.79
N GLU A 277 -21.85 -15.17 6.97
CA GLU A 277 -23.12 -15.86 7.10
C GLU A 277 -23.69 -16.15 5.70
N GLY A 278 -24.11 -17.40 5.45
CA GLY A 278 -24.65 -17.91 4.18
C GLY A 278 -25.90 -17.22 3.68
N GLY A 279 -25.97 -15.89 3.89
CA GLY A 279 -27.00 -15.01 3.36
C GLY A 279 -26.87 -14.88 1.85
N LYS A 280 -27.99 -14.78 1.18
CA LYS A 280 -28.03 -14.42 -0.24
C LYS A 280 -27.28 -13.11 -0.40
N LEU A 281 -26.19 -13.13 -1.17
CA LEU A 281 -25.50 -11.91 -1.60
C LEU A 281 -26.55 -10.95 -2.15
N PRO A 282 -26.63 -9.71 -1.66
CA PRO A 282 -27.54 -8.75 -2.26
C PRO A 282 -27.18 -8.64 -3.73
N VAL A 283 -28.17 -8.82 -4.61
CA VAL A 283 -28.00 -8.54 -6.04
C VAL A 283 -27.84 -7.02 -6.15
N ARG A 284 -26.61 -6.54 -5.98
CA ARG A 284 -26.27 -5.16 -6.26
C ARG A 284 -25.99 -5.01 -7.74
N GLU A 285 -26.49 -3.95 -8.30
CA GLU A 285 -26.15 -3.54 -9.66
C GLU A 285 -24.64 -3.35 -9.75
N ARG A 286 -23.98 -4.16 -10.57
CA ARG A 286 -22.52 -4.06 -10.78
C ARG A 286 -22.21 -2.95 -11.76
N VAL A 287 -21.00 -2.41 -11.68
CA VAL A 287 -20.50 -1.50 -12.73
C VAL A 287 -20.48 -2.25 -14.06
N PRO A 288 -21.12 -1.72 -15.13
CA PRO A 288 -21.03 -2.31 -16.47
C PRO A 288 -19.58 -2.38 -16.97
N GLU A 289 -19.26 -3.40 -17.78
CA GLU A 289 -17.91 -3.56 -18.34
C GLU A 289 -17.49 -2.37 -19.21
N GLU A 290 -18.43 -1.76 -19.89
CA GLU A 290 -18.26 -0.62 -20.77
C GLU A 290 -17.79 0.64 -20.01
N SER A 291 -18.12 0.73 -18.72
CA SER A 291 -17.78 1.87 -17.86
C SER A 291 -16.44 1.72 -17.15
N ILE A 292 -15.74 0.58 -17.31
CA ILE A 292 -14.57 0.27 -16.48
C ILE A 292 -13.34 1.13 -16.81
N ASP A 293 -13.27 1.72 -18.01
CA ASP A 293 -12.13 2.53 -18.44
C ASP A 293 -11.93 3.78 -17.56
N ALA A 294 -13.02 4.34 -17.02
CA ALA A 294 -12.94 5.45 -16.08
C ALA A 294 -12.19 5.05 -14.79
N PHE A 295 -12.43 3.83 -14.28
CA PHE A 295 -11.72 3.29 -13.12
C PHE A 295 -10.26 2.96 -13.45
N PHE A 296 -9.97 2.50 -14.68
CA PHE A 296 -8.59 2.28 -15.13
C PHE A 296 -7.78 3.56 -15.09
N ARG A 297 -8.34 4.62 -15.66
CA ARG A 297 -7.73 5.94 -15.67
C ARG A 297 -7.54 6.47 -14.25
N ALA A 298 -8.58 6.39 -13.42
CA ALA A 298 -8.53 6.82 -12.03
C ALA A 298 -7.42 6.10 -11.24
N CYS A 299 -7.30 4.78 -11.38
CA CYS A 299 -6.25 3.99 -10.73
C CYS A 299 -4.85 4.43 -11.19
N ALA A 300 -4.64 4.60 -12.50
CA ALA A 300 -3.35 5.02 -13.05
C ALA A 300 -2.93 6.40 -12.52
N GLU A 301 -3.84 7.38 -12.59
CA GLU A 301 -3.59 8.76 -12.14
C GLU A 301 -3.38 8.84 -10.62
N ALA A 302 -4.21 8.13 -9.83
CA ALA A 302 -4.06 8.11 -8.38
C ALA A 302 -2.77 7.41 -7.95
N THR A 303 -2.32 6.37 -8.67
CA THR A 303 -1.05 5.71 -8.34
C THR A 303 0.14 6.63 -8.61
N GLU A 304 0.17 7.33 -9.76
CA GLU A 304 1.21 8.32 -10.06
C GLU A 304 1.31 9.37 -8.95
N GLU A 305 0.19 9.97 -8.57
CA GLU A 305 0.15 11.00 -7.54
C GLU A 305 0.52 10.44 -6.15
N ALA A 306 0.05 9.26 -5.78
CA ALA A 306 0.42 8.63 -4.51
C ALA A 306 1.93 8.36 -4.39
N VAL A 307 2.60 7.99 -5.49
CA VAL A 307 4.07 7.85 -5.51
C VAL A 307 4.74 9.20 -5.27
N LEU A 308 4.31 10.24 -5.98
CA LEU A 308 4.87 11.59 -5.80
C LEU A 308 4.58 12.13 -4.40
N ASP A 309 3.38 11.89 -3.86
CA ASP A 309 3.02 12.24 -2.49
C ASP A 309 3.95 11.57 -1.46
N SER A 310 4.29 10.29 -1.65
CA SER A 310 5.24 9.60 -0.75
C SER A 310 6.62 10.25 -0.71
N LEU A 311 7.06 10.84 -1.83
CA LEU A 311 8.37 11.49 -1.97
C LEU A 311 8.38 12.92 -1.40
N VAL A 312 7.30 13.69 -1.60
CA VAL A 312 7.23 15.07 -1.11
C VAL A 312 6.87 15.15 0.38
N SER A 313 6.18 14.12 0.90
CA SER A 313 5.81 14.03 2.30
C SER A 313 6.90 13.43 3.18
N ALA A 314 7.95 12.85 2.59
CA ALA A 314 9.04 12.23 3.34
C ALA A 314 10.14 13.23 3.66
N GLU A 315 10.49 13.36 4.94
CA GLU A 315 11.68 14.10 5.38
C GLU A 315 12.95 13.29 5.09
N ALA A 316 14.08 13.98 4.84
CA ALA A 316 15.36 13.34 4.63
C ALA A 316 15.75 12.41 5.79
N ALA A 317 16.49 11.33 5.48
CA ALA A 317 16.95 10.38 6.47
C ALA A 317 18.37 9.89 6.15
N THR A 318 19.11 9.47 7.19
CA THR A 318 20.44 8.90 7.04
C THR A 318 20.36 7.38 7.11
N GLY A 319 21.00 6.72 6.15
CA GLY A 319 21.14 5.27 6.11
C GLY A 319 22.14 4.73 7.14
N LEU A 320 22.13 3.42 7.33
CA LEU A 320 23.04 2.73 8.26
C LEU A 320 24.51 2.87 7.88
N ASP A 321 24.81 3.14 6.62
CA ASP A 321 26.14 3.37 6.07
C ASP A 321 26.56 4.86 6.06
N GLY A 322 25.69 5.75 6.55
CA GLY A 322 25.90 7.20 6.55
C GLY A 322 25.38 7.92 5.31
N THR A 323 24.90 7.20 4.29
CA THR A 323 24.29 7.80 3.09
C THR A 323 23.09 8.65 3.45
N VAL A 324 23.01 9.88 2.93
CA VAL A 324 21.85 10.76 3.11
C VAL A 324 20.84 10.52 1.99
N TYR A 325 19.62 10.12 2.36
CA TYR A 325 18.48 10.04 1.46
C TYR A 325 17.67 11.32 1.58
N HIS A 326 17.85 12.22 0.62
CA HIS A 326 17.22 13.53 0.58
C HIS A 326 15.70 13.46 0.39
N SER A 327 14.99 14.51 0.82
CA SER A 327 13.60 14.72 0.45
C SER A 327 13.50 15.24 -0.99
N LEU A 328 12.49 14.83 -1.74
CA LEU A 328 12.23 15.41 -3.07
C LEU A 328 12.01 16.93 -3.01
N THR A 329 11.46 17.44 -1.91
CA THR A 329 11.16 18.86 -1.72
C THR A 329 12.40 19.76 -1.76
N GLU A 330 13.60 19.22 -1.50
CA GLU A 330 14.85 19.96 -1.58
C GLU A 330 15.22 20.34 -3.03
N PHE A 331 14.55 19.76 -4.02
CA PHE A 331 14.88 19.89 -5.45
C PHE A 331 13.77 20.52 -6.28
N LEU A 332 12.60 20.82 -5.70
CA LEU A 332 11.44 21.42 -6.37
C LEU A 332 11.50 22.94 -6.47
#